data_23831eba43070b570ed2caf7651aaad9
#
_entry.id   23831eba43070b570ed2caf7651aaad9
#
_cell.length_a   1.000
_cell.length_b   1.000
_cell.length_c   1.000
_cell.angle_alpha   90.00
_cell.angle_beta   90.00
_cell.angle_gamma   90.00
#
_symmetry.space_group_name_H-M   'P 1'
#
loop_
_entity.id
_entity.type
_entity.pdbx_description
1 polymer ?
#
loop_
_entity_poly.entity_id
_entity_poly.type
_entity_poly.pdbx_seq_one_letter_code
_entity_poly.pdbx_strand_id
1 'polypeptide(L)'
;MERVKQRIIETIIQINRTHTLPAYGLLLVGPAGTGKSQIAYAVARILKLPWTTLDMSSINDPEQLTGSSRIYANAKPGIIMDAFSMAGESNLVFIINELDKANSGKGTGNPADVLLTLLDNLGFTDNYMECMIPTVGVYPIATANDKSQISSPLMSRFAVIDIPDYTPEEKKAIFSKFALPKVLKRIGLREGECIMTDDALDAVIDIFSDTTGIRDLEQAAEHIAANALYRICLLYTSDA
;
A
#
# COMPACT_ATOMS: atom_id res chain seq x y z
N MET A 1 -0.05 -16.96 1.24
CA MET A 1 1.13 -16.22 0.74
C MET A 1 1.81 -16.84 -0.49
N GLU A 2 1.85 -18.16 -0.67
CA GLU A 2 2.51 -18.79 -1.84
C GLU A 2 1.97 -18.32 -3.21
N ARG A 3 0.64 -18.19 -3.37
CA ARG A 3 0.03 -17.69 -4.62
C ARG A 3 0.49 -16.28 -4.99
N VAL A 4 0.66 -15.41 -3.99
CA VAL A 4 1.16 -14.04 -4.20
C VAL A 4 2.59 -14.09 -4.73
N LYS A 5 3.46 -14.85 -4.06
CA LYS A 5 4.86 -15.02 -4.48
C LYS A 5 4.94 -15.61 -5.89
N GLN A 6 4.17 -16.65 -6.17
CA GLN A 6 4.13 -17.28 -7.48
C GLN A 6 3.74 -16.26 -8.56
N ARG A 7 2.68 -15.48 -8.34
CA ARG A 7 2.21 -14.49 -9.32
C ARG A 7 3.23 -13.37 -9.56
N ILE A 8 3.91 -12.93 -8.51
CA ILE A 8 5.00 -11.95 -8.64
C ILE A 8 6.15 -12.54 -9.47
N ILE A 9 6.55 -13.78 -9.19
CA ILE A 9 7.62 -14.45 -9.93
C ILE A 9 7.24 -14.62 -11.41
N GLU A 10 6.02 -15.05 -11.70
CA GLU A 10 5.49 -15.15 -13.07
C GLU A 10 5.57 -13.81 -13.80
N THR A 11 5.16 -12.73 -13.14
CA THR A 11 5.23 -11.36 -13.67
C THR A 11 6.67 -10.97 -14.00
N ILE A 12 7.61 -11.21 -13.08
CA ILE A 12 9.02 -10.90 -13.27
C ILE A 12 9.62 -11.73 -14.43
N ILE A 13 9.30 -13.03 -14.50
CA ILE A 13 9.76 -13.91 -15.58
C ILE A 13 9.23 -13.41 -16.92
N GLN A 14 7.95 -13.02 -16.98
CA GLN A 14 7.35 -12.46 -18.19
C GLN A 14 8.09 -11.19 -18.64
N ILE A 15 8.28 -10.23 -17.74
CA ILE A 15 8.99 -8.97 -18.04
C ILE A 15 10.41 -9.25 -18.54
N ASN A 16 11.15 -10.13 -17.86
CA ASN A 16 12.52 -10.46 -18.25
C ASN A 16 12.62 -11.15 -19.63
N ARG A 17 11.56 -11.86 -20.01
CA ARG A 17 11.54 -12.63 -21.26
C ARG A 17 11.05 -11.83 -22.46
N THR A 18 10.07 -10.98 -22.24
CA THR A 18 9.39 -10.21 -23.29
C THR A 18 9.86 -8.76 -23.38
N HIS A 19 10.53 -8.26 -22.34
CA HIS A 19 10.86 -6.84 -22.14
C HIS A 19 9.63 -5.93 -22.20
N THR A 20 8.45 -6.50 -21.91
CA THR A 20 7.18 -5.77 -21.85
C THR A 20 6.51 -6.00 -20.50
N LEU A 21 5.78 -5.00 -20.04
CA LEU A 21 4.94 -5.12 -18.84
C LEU A 21 3.72 -6.02 -19.13
N PRO A 22 3.22 -6.78 -18.13
CA PRO A 22 2.00 -7.55 -18.28
C PRO A 22 0.81 -6.65 -18.64
N ALA A 23 -0.12 -7.20 -19.41
CA ALA A 23 -1.34 -6.48 -19.84
C ALA A 23 -2.27 -6.11 -18.66
N TYR A 24 -2.18 -6.85 -17.55
CA TYR A 24 -3.01 -6.66 -16.36
C TYR A 24 -2.15 -6.23 -15.19
N GLY A 25 -2.58 -5.19 -14.48
CA GLY A 25 -2.02 -4.82 -13.19
C GLY A 25 -2.30 -5.88 -12.10
N LEU A 26 -1.74 -5.68 -10.92
CA LEU A 26 -2.02 -6.54 -9.75
C LEU A 26 -3.02 -5.83 -8.84
N LEU A 27 -4.08 -6.53 -8.40
CA LEU A 27 -4.99 -6.07 -7.36
C LEU A 27 -4.91 -7.01 -6.15
N LEU A 28 -4.43 -6.50 -5.04
CA LEU A 28 -4.33 -7.20 -3.76
C LEU A 28 -5.58 -6.90 -2.93
N VAL A 29 -6.42 -7.90 -2.70
CA VAL A 29 -7.67 -7.77 -1.95
C VAL A 29 -7.60 -8.55 -0.65
N GLY A 30 -8.04 -7.96 0.44
CA GLY A 30 -8.09 -8.65 1.74
C GLY A 30 -8.34 -7.71 2.91
N PRO A 31 -8.48 -8.22 4.13
CA PRO A 31 -8.75 -7.41 5.31
C PRO A 31 -7.72 -6.30 5.56
N ALA A 32 -8.12 -5.27 6.30
CA ALA A 32 -7.20 -4.22 6.72
C ALA A 32 -6.07 -4.80 7.58
N GLY A 33 -4.87 -4.21 7.51
CA GLY A 33 -3.74 -4.65 8.33
C GLY A 33 -3.02 -5.92 7.87
N THR A 34 -3.40 -6.53 6.74
CA THR A 34 -2.73 -7.75 6.19
C THR A 34 -1.47 -7.46 5.38
N GLY A 35 -0.99 -6.22 5.36
CA GLY A 35 0.27 -5.86 4.71
C GLY A 35 0.20 -5.68 3.19
N LYS A 36 -0.98 -5.53 2.59
CA LYS A 36 -1.18 -5.36 1.13
C LYS A 36 -0.29 -4.26 0.53
N SER A 37 -0.29 -3.07 1.14
CA SER A 37 0.55 -1.96 0.66
C SER A 37 2.03 -2.27 0.76
N GLN A 38 2.48 -2.99 1.80
CA GLN A 38 3.88 -3.42 1.92
C GLN A 38 4.28 -4.40 0.80
N ILE A 39 3.37 -5.30 0.43
CA ILE A 39 3.55 -6.21 -0.71
C ILE A 39 3.64 -5.39 -2.01
N ALA A 40 2.75 -4.42 -2.22
CA ALA A 40 2.79 -3.55 -3.40
C ALA A 40 4.13 -2.80 -3.53
N TYR A 41 4.62 -2.20 -2.45
CA TYR A 41 5.95 -1.56 -2.41
C TYR A 41 7.09 -2.54 -2.68
N ALA A 42 7.02 -3.75 -2.13
CA ALA A 42 8.04 -4.77 -2.37
C ALA A 42 8.09 -5.18 -3.85
N VAL A 43 6.94 -5.35 -4.49
CA VAL A 43 6.84 -5.65 -5.93
C VAL A 43 7.45 -4.52 -6.77
N ALA A 44 7.08 -3.26 -6.49
CA ALA A 44 7.62 -2.10 -7.21
C ALA A 44 9.15 -2.02 -7.12
N ARG A 45 9.72 -2.28 -5.94
CA ARG A 45 11.18 -2.34 -5.74
C ARG A 45 11.86 -3.46 -6.53
N ILE A 46 11.22 -4.64 -6.61
CA ILE A 46 11.76 -5.79 -7.36
C ILE A 46 11.75 -5.48 -8.87
N LEU A 47 10.73 -4.79 -9.37
CA LEU A 47 10.65 -4.38 -10.77
C LEU A 47 11.71 -3.34 -11.16
N LYS A 48 12.31 -2.65 -10.17
CA LYS A 48 13.33 -1.61 -10.38
C LYS A 48 12.86 -0.46 -11.29
N LEU A 49 11.57 -0.23 -11.35
CA LEU A 49 10.97 0.91 -12.03
C LEU A 49 10.71 2.05 -11.04
N PRO A 50 10.72 3.30 -11.49
CA PRO A 50 10.21 4.40 -10.67
C PRO A 50 8.74 4.12 -10.31
N TRP A 51 8.34 4.56 -9.13
CA TRP A 51 6.99 4.33 -8.64
C TRP A 51 6.44 5.53 -7.89
N THR A 52 5.14 5.69 -7.95
CA THR A 52 4.38 6.68 -7.19
C THR A 52 3.19 6.04 -6.50
N THR A 53 2.62 6.75 -5.53
CA THR A 53 1.42 6.31 -4.80
C THR A 53 0.25 7.22 -5.06
N LEU A 54 -0.90 6.61 -5.34
CA LEU A 54 -2.21 7.26 -5.35
C LEU A 54 -3.03 6.68 -4.19
N ASP A 55 -3.49 7.53 -3.28
CA ASP A 55 -4.36 7.13 -2.18
C ASP A 55 -5.79 7.56 -2.50
N MET A 56 -6.63 6.59 -2.90
CA MET A 56 -7.98 6.88 -3.34
C MET A 56 -8.91 7.33 -2.22
N SER A 57 -8.54 7.10 -0.97
CA SER A 57 -9.32 7.62 0.18
C SER A 57 -9.21 9.15 0.34
N SER A 58 -8.13 9.73 -0.16
CA SER A 58 -7.88 11.18 -0.12
C SER A 58 -8.32 11.92 -1.38
N ILE A 59 -8.61 11.20 -2.47
CA ILE A 59 -8.98 11.77 -3.77
C ILE A 59 -10.50 11.80 -3.90
N ASN A 60 -11.06 12.99 -3.77
CA ASN A 60 -12.51 13.21 -3.85
C ASN A 60 -12.96 13.87 -5.15
N ASP A 61 -12.02 14.45 -5.91
CA ASP A 61 -12.27 15.20 -7.13
C ASP A 61 -11.37 14.66 -8.24
N PRO A 62 -11.93 14.33 -9.41
CA PRO A 62 -11.16 13.93 -10.60
C PRO A 62 -10.09 14.94 -11.02
N GLU A 63 -10.31 16.24 -10.80
CA GLU A 63 -9.32 17.27 -11.12
C GLU A 63 -8.01 17.14 -10.33
N GLN A 64 -8.04 16.50 -9.15
CA GLN A 64 -6.81 16.19 -8.43
C GLN A 64 -5.90 15.23 -9.21
N LEU A 65 -6.50 14.33 -10.01
CA LEU A 65 -5.78 13.38 -10.86
C LEU A 65 -5.40 13.99 -12.20
N THR A 66 -6.34 14.72 -12.83
CA THR A 66 -6.22 15.21 -14.22
C THR A 66 -5.70 16.64 -14.34
N GLY A 67 -5.54 17.35 -13.24
CA GLY A 67 -5.22 18.78 -13.26
C GLY A 67 -6.41 19.66 -13.60
N SER A 68 -6.27 20.94 -13.34
CA SER A 68 -7.29 21.97 -13.58
C SER A 68 -6.97 22.79 -14.83
N SER A 69 -8.03 23.23 -15.54
CA SER A 69 -7.86 24.05 -16.73
C SER A 69 -7.12 25.37 -16.46
N ARG A 70 -6.21 25.76 -17.34
CA ARG A 70 -5.42 27.01 -17.26
C ARG A 70 -6.25 28.30 -17.24
N ILE A 71 -7.55 28.20 -17.47
CA ILE A 71 -8.47 29.34 -17.37
C ILE A 71 -8.56 29.86 -15.93
N TYR A 72 -8.31 28.99 -14.94
CA TYR A 72 -8.37 29.33 -13.53
C TYR A 72 -7.05 29.89 -13.01
N ALA A 73 -7.10 30.93 -12.16
CA ALA A 73 -5.91 31.62 -11.64
C ALA A 73 -4.97 30.68 -10.83
N ASN A 74 -5.53 29.65 -10.19
CA ASN A 74 -4.79 28.68 -9.37
C ASN A 74 -4.67 27.32 -10.06
N ALA A 75 -4.70 27.29 -11.40
CA ALA A 75 -4.57 26.05 -12.14
C ALA A 75 -3.22 25.38 -11.90
N LYS A 76 -3.25 24.05 -11.82
CA LYS A 76 -2.06 23.22 -11.61
C LYS A 76 -2.22 21.86 -12.30
N PRO A 77 -1.09 21.19 -12.62
CA PRO A 77 -1.12 19.82 -13.11
C PRO A 77 -1.78 18.87 -12.12
N GLY A 78 -2.27 17.74 -12.60
CA GLY A 78 -2.76 16.67 -11.76
C GLY A 78 -1.64 15.80 -11.18
N ILE A 79 -1.96 15.03 -10.13
CA ILE A 79 -1.02 14.13 -9.46
C ILE A 79 -0.41 13.11 -10.43
N ILE A 80 -1.17 12.67 -11.44
CA ILE A 80 -0.66 11.74 -12.46
C ILE A 80 0.45 12.40 -13.29
N MET A 81 0.25 13.65 -13.71
CA MET A 81 1.27 14.38 -14.45
C MET A 81 2.51 14.68 -13.63
N ASP A 82 2.31 15.07 -12.35
CA ASP A 82 3.40 15.30 -11.41
C ASP A 82 4.23 14.02 -11.24
N ALA A 83 3.57 12.85 -11.17
CA ALA A 83 4.25 11.56 -11.06
C ALA A 83 5.16 11.28 -12.26
N PHE A 84 4.68 11.49 -13.49
CA PHE A 84 5.51 11.33 -14.69
C PHE A 84 6.65 12.34 -14.73
N SER A 85 6.41 13.58 -14.35
CA SER A 85 7.43 14.62 -14.29
C SER A 85 8.54 14.29 -13.30
N MET A 86 8.18 13.79 -12.11
CA MET A 86 9.15 13.39 -11.08
C MET A 86 9.93 12.13 -11.47
N ALA A 87 9.28 11.18 -12.14
CA ALA A 87 9.94 9.97 -12.63
C ALA A 87 10.91 10.25 -13.77
N GLY A 88 10.64 11.28 -14.60
CA GLY A 88 11.40 11.57 -15.81
C GLY A 88 11.29 10.50 -16.89
N GLU A 89 10.41 9.52 -16.71
CA GLU A 89 10.22 8.36 -17.56
C GLU A 89 8.73 8.05 -17.75
N SER A 90 8.37 7.40 -18.86
CA SER A 90 7.01 6.91 -19.10
C SER A 90 6.74 5.52 -18.50
N ASN A 91 7.79 4.78 -18.14
CA ASN A 91 7.69 3.48 -17.47
C ASN A 91 7.57 3.69 -15.97
N LEU A 92 6.36 3.68 -15.44
CA LEU A 92 6.07 4.04 -14.06
C LEU A 92 5.12 3.04 -13.41
N VAL A 93 5.45 2.62 -12.19
CA VAL A 93 4.54 1.84 -11.35
C VAL A 93 3.64 2.77 -10.56
N PHE A 94 2.32 2.66 -10.75
CA PHE A 94 1.35 3.33 -9.89
C PHE A 94 0.87 2.38 -8.80
N ILE A 95 1.20 2.68 -7.54
CA ILE A 95 0.66 1.98 -6.38
C ILE A 95 -0.63 2.69 -5.97
N ILE A 96 -1.76 2.07 -6.26
CA ILE A 96 -3.09 2.62 -6.02
C ILE A 96 -3.64 2.02 -4.73
N ASN A 97 -3.55 2.78 -3.64
CA ASN A 97 -4.08 2.34 -2.34
C ASN A 97 -5.58 2.61 -2.25
N GLU A 98 -6.29 1.67 -1.60
CA GLU A 98 -7.73 1.76 -1.32
C GLU A 98 -8.58 1.99 -2.58
N LEU A 99 -8.35 1.20 -3.63
CA LEU A 99 -9.07 1.30 -4.90
C LEU A 99 -10.59 1.16 -4.73
N ASP A 100 -11.05 0.44 -3.71
CA ASP A 100 -12.45 0.33 -3.31
C ASP A 100 -13.09 1.67 -2.90
N LYS A 101 -12.30 2.72 -2.63
CA LYS A 101 -12.78 4.08 -2.33
C LYS A 101 -12.87 4.99 -3.56
N ALA A 102 -12.39 4.55 -4.71
CA ALA A 102 -12.35 5.37 -5.93
C ALA A 102 -13.74 5.84 -6.39
N ASN A 103 -14.82 5.11 -6.06
CA ASN A 103 -16.20 5.45 -6.42
C ASN A 103 -16.90 6.39 -5.44
N SER A 104 -16.22 6.88 -4.39
CA SER A 104 -16.86 7.67 -3.32
C SER A 104 -16.89 9.18 -3.57
N GLY A 105 -16.50 9.64 -4.76
CA GLY A 105 -16.53 11.07 -5.14
C GLY A 105 -17.94 11.66 -5.07
N LYS A 106 -18.08 12.78 -4.35
CA LYS A 106 -19.33 13.56 -4.24
C LYS A 106 -19.39 14.74 -5.23
N GLY A 107 -18.42 14.83 -6.15
CA GLY A 107 -18.25 15.94 -7.09
C GLY A 107 -18.83 15.69 -8.49
N THR A 108 -18.48 16.56 -9.43
CA THR A 108 -18.90 16.56 -10.85
C THR A 108 -18.26 15.47 -11.71
N GLY A 109 -17.71 14.42 -11.12
CA GLY A 109 -17.07 13.29 -11.82
C GLY A 109 -16.62 12.21 -10.85
N ASN A 110 -16.17 11.10 -11.42
CA ASN A 110 -15.72 9.96 -10.63
C ASN A 110 -14.22 9.73 -10.84
N PRO A 111 -13.38 9.77 -9.78
CA PRO A 111 -11.97 9.44 -9.89
C PRO A 111 -11.68 8.08 -10.54
N ALA A 112 -12.61 7.11 -10.39
CA ALA A 112 -12.51 5.81 -11.04
C ALA A 112 -12.46 5.88 -12.57
N ASP A 113 -13.16 6.85 -13.20
CA ASP A 113 -13.17 7.01 -14.65
C ASP A 113 -11.82 7.53 -15.17
N VAL A 114 -11.16 8.38 -14.38
CA VAL A 114 -9.80 8.85 -14.68
C VAL A 114 -8.81 7.69 -14.62
N LEU A 115 -8.94 6.81 -13.61
CA LEU A 115 -8.09 5.63 -13.52
C LEU A 115 -8.31 4.69 -14.71
N LEU A 116 -9.53 4.52 -15.20
CA LEU A 116 -9.79 3.73 -16.41
C LEU A 116 -9.00 4.26 -17.59
N THR A 117 -9.04 5.59 -17.81
CA THR A 117 -8.29 6.23 -18.91
C THR A 117 -6.78 6.00 -18.77
N LEU A 118 -6.24 6.12 -17.56
CA LEU A 118 -4.82 5.85 -17.27
C LEU A 118 -4.43 4.39 -17.58
N LEU A 119 -5.34 3.44 -17.27
CA LEU A 119 -5.07 2.00 -17.36
C LEU A 119 -5.37 1.39 -18.73
N ASP A 120 -6.02 2.11 -19.61
CA ASP A 120 -6.38 1.62 -20.95
C ASP A 120 -5.22 1.64 -21.97
N ASN A 121 -4.05 2.14 -21.56
CA ASN A 121 -2.85 2.25 -22.41
C ASN A 121 -3.06 3.05 -23.72
N LEU A 122 -4.11 3.85 -23.78
CA LEU A 122 -4.44 4.69 -24.94
C LEU A 122 -3.85 6.10 -24.85
N GLY A 123 -3.23 6.41 -23.75
CA GLY A 123 -2.71 7.73 -23.42
C GLY A 123 -3.58 8.45 -22.41
N PHE A 124 -2.97 9.34 -21.65
CA PHE A 124 -3.59 10.15 -20.61
C PHE A 124 -3.40 11.63 -20.94
N THR A 125 -4.47 12.42 -20.87
CA THR A 125 -4.41 13.86 -21.09
C THR A 125 -4.62 14.59 -19.76
N ASP A 126 -3.64 15.42 -19.40
CA ASP A 126 -3.74 16.33 -18.26
C ASP A 126 -4.38 17.66 -18.73
N ASN A 127 -5.36 18.16 -17.98
CA ASN A 127 -6.11 19.38 -18.33
C ASN A 127 -5.29 20.66 -18.23
N TYR A 128 -4.25 20.66 -17.39
CA TYR A 128 -3.35 21.80 -17.28
C TYR A 128 -2.30 21.79 -18.38
N MET A 129 -1.71 20.64 -18.67
CA MET A 129 -0.66 20.52 -19.68
C MET A 129 -1.23 20.51 -21.11
N GLU A 130 -2.49 20.11 -21.28
CA GLU A 130 -3.18 20.01 -22.60
C GLU A 130 -2.41 19.14 -23.60
N CYS A 131 -1.64 18.15 -23.08
CA CYS A 131 -0.88 17.21 -23.89
C CYS A 131 -1.19 15.77 -23.50
N MET A 132 -1.10 14.88 -24.49
CA MET A 132 -1.27 13.45 -24.25
C MET A 132 0.05 12.82 -23.82
N ILE A 133 0.02 12.06 -22.72
CA ILE A 133 1.15 11.29 -22.21
C ILE A 133 0.93 9.83 -22.58
N PRO A 134 1.91 9.14 -23.19
CA PRO A 134 1.82 7.70 -23.42
C PRO A 134 1.73 6.92 -22.11
N THR A 135 0.77 6.01 -22.00
CA THR A 135 0.54 5.20 -20.79
C THR A 135 0.91 3.72 -20.94
N VAL A 136 1.45 3.32 -22.10
CA VAL A 136 1.86 1.92 -22.38
C VAL A 136 2.89 1.37 -21.37
N GLY A 137 3.71 2.25 -20.78
CA GLY A 137 4.71 1.91 -19.76
C GLY A 137 4.16 1.96 -18.32
N VAL A 138 2.87 2.18 -18.12
CA VAL A 138 2.25 2.22 -16.79
C VAL A 138 1.95 0.82 -16.30
N TYR A 139 2.40 0.50 -15.09
CA TYR A 139 2.07 -0.75 -14.42
C TYR A 139 1.36 -0.48 -13.10
N PRO A 140 0.05 -0.76 -13.00
CA PRO A 140 -0.70 -0.53 -11.78
C PRO A 140 -0.58 -1.70 -10.80
N ILE A 141 -0.37 -1.37 -9.52
CA ILE A 141 -0.47 -2.30 -8.38
C ILE A 141 -1.45 -1.70 -7.40
N ALA A 142 -2.66 -2.25 -7.33
CA ALA A 142 -3.71 -1.72 -6.49
C ALA A 142 -3.91 -2.54 -5.21
N THR A 143 -4.41 -1.90 -4.17
CA THR A 143 -4.88 -2.54 -2.94
C THR A 143 -6.34 -2.21 -2.68
N ALA A 144 -7.10 -3.15 -2.13
CA ALA A 144 -8.48 -2.94 -1.72
C ALA A 144 -8.82 -3.79 -0.50
N ASN A 145 -9.80 -3.36 0.28
CA ASN A 145 -10.33 -4.15 1.38
C ASN A 145 -11.55 -4.95 0.92
N ASP A 146 -12.37 -4.38 0.03
CA ASP A 146 -13.60 -5.00 -0.47
C ASP A 146 -13.69 -4.85 -1.99
N LYS A 147 -13.58 -5.96 -2.72
CA LYS A 147 -13.73 -5.99 -4.18
C LYS A 147 -15.12 -5.65 -4.69
N SER A 148 -16.15 -5.78 -3.85
CA SER A 148 -17.53 -5.47 -4.25
C SER A 148 -17.77 -3.98 -4.51
N GLN A 149 -16.92 -3.12 -3.95
CA GLN A 149 -16.98 -1.67 -4.12
C GLN A 149 -16.25 -1.19 -5.39
N ILE A 150 -15.53 -2.06 -6.09
CA ILE A 150 -14.79 -1.72 -7.29
C ILE A 150 -15.67 -1.97 -8.52
N SER A 151 -15.73 -1.01 -9.43
CA SER A 151 -16.52 -1.17 -10.66
C SER A 151 -15.97 -2.28 -11.56
N SER A 152 -16.86 -3.00 -12.27
CA SER A 152 -16.48 -4.08 -13.18
C SER A 152 -15.45 -3.65 -14.25
N PRO A 153 -15.53 -2.45 -14.85
CA PRO A 153 -14.52 -1.98 -15.78
C PRO A 153 -13.12 -1.86 -15.16
N LEU A 154 -12.99 -1.36 -13.93
CA LEU A 154 -11.71 -1.31 -13.21
C LEU A 154 -11.21 -2.71 -12.89
N MET A 155 -12.08 -3.59 -12.38
CA MET A 155 -11.71 -4.97 -12.06
C MET A 155 -11.11 -5.72 -13.24
N SER A 156 -11.62 -5.46 -14.46
CA SER A 156 -11.14 -6.12 -15.69
C SER A 156 -9.70 -5.75 -16.09
N ARG A 157 -9.11 -4.69 -15.52
CA ARG A 157 -7.71 -4.26 -15.76
C ARG A 157 -6.71 -4.93 -14.82
N PHE A 158 -7.18 -5.72 -13.85
CA PHE A 158 -6.34 -6.29 -12.82
C PHE A 158 -6.41 -7.82 -12.76
N ALA A 159 -5.28 -8.43 -12.48
CA ALA A 159 -5.20 -9.80 -11.97
C ALA A 159 -5.41 -9.75 -10.45
N VAL A 160 -6.55 -10.28 -9.99
CA VAL A 160 -6.93 -10.23 -8.57
C VAL A 160 -6.22 -11.32 -7.78
N ILE A 161 -5.64 -10.93 -6.65
CA ILE A 161 -5.00 -11.83 -5.68
C ILE A 161 -5.66 -11.58 -4.32
N ASP A 162 -6.39 -12.58 -3.81
CA ASP A 162 -6.96 -12.53 -2.49
C ASP A 162 -5.87 -12.80 -1.43
N ILE A 163 -5.73 -11.88 -0.48
CA ILE A 163 -4.83 -11.95 0.67
C ILE A 163 -5.67 -12.37 1.87
N PRO A 164 -5.54 -13.61 2.36
CA PRO A 164 -6.25 -14.04 3.54
C PRO A 164 -5.75 -13.31 4.79
N ASP A 165 -6.54 -13.33 5.86
CA ASP A 165 -6.06 -12.93 7.17
C ASP A 165 -5.03 -13.93 7.70
N TYR A 166 -4.25 -13.49 8.68
CA TYR A 166 -3.24 -14.30 9.32
C TYR A 166 -3.87 -15.28 10.33
N THR A 167 -3.34 -16.50 10.38
CA THR A 167 -3.65 -17.43 11.47
C THR A 167 -3.03 -16.95 12.78
N PRO A 168 -3.51 -17.43 13.95
CA PRO A 168 -2.91 -17.07 15.23
C PRO A 168 -1.40 -17.36 15.28
N GLU A 169 -0.96 -18.47 14.70
CA GLU A 169 0.45 -18.86 14.64
C GLU A 169 1.25 -17.90 13.75
N GLU A 170 0.68 -17.46 12.63
CA GLU A 170 1.30 -16.47 11.77
C GLU A 170 1.36 -15.11 12.47
N LYS A 171 0.29 -14.69 13.17
CA LYS A 171 0.27 -13.47 14.00
C LYS A 171 1.36 -13.52 15.07
N LYS A 172 1.50 -14.65 15.78
CA LYS A 172 2.56 -14.88 16.79
C LYS A 172 3.96 -14.74 16.18
N ALA A 173 4.19 -15.37 15.04
CA ALA A 173 5.47 -15.30 14.35
C ALA A 173 5.79 -13.88 13.85
N ILE A 174 4.80 -13.16 13.31
CA ILE A 174 4.99 -11.78 12.83
C ILE A 174 5.25 -10.84 14.01
N PHE A 175 4.49 -10.97 15.08
CA PHE A 175 4.65 -10.15 16.28
C PHE A 175 6.03 -10.32 16.89
N SER A 176 6.45 -11.56 17.17
CA SER A 176 7.71 -11.85 17.85
C SER A 176 8.95 -11.55 17.02
N LYS A 177 8.91 -11.84 15.71
CA LYS A 177 10.09 -11.72 14.83
C LYS A 177 10.23 -10.35 14.16
N PHE A 178 9.14 -9.62 14.00
CA PHE A 178 9.15 -8.37 13.20
C PHE A 178 8.57 -7.18 13.95
N ALA A 179 7.31 -7.27 14.45
CA ALA A 179 6.64 -6.11 15.04
C ALA A 179 7.31 -5.65 16.33
N LEU A 180 7.46 -6.52 17.29
CA LEU A 180 8.06 -6.19 18.59
C LEU A 180 9.51 -5.72 18.46
N PRO A 181 10.44 -6.43 17.79
CA PRO A 181 11.82 -5.95 17.63
C PRO A 181 11.93 -4.60 16.93
N LYS A 182 11.11 -4.36 15.90
CA LYS A 182 11.04 -3.07 15.20
C LYS A 182 10.65 -1.93 16.14
N VAL A 183 9.65 -2.18 16.99
CA VAL A 183 9.15 -1.18 17.94
C VAL A 183 10.18 -0.93 19.06
N LEU A 184 10.75 -1.98 19.66
CA LEU A 184 11.77 -1.86 20.69
C LEU A 184 12.95 -0.99 20.21
N LYS A 185 13.44 -1.28 19.01
CA LYS A 185 14.51 -0.48 18.38
C LYS A 185 14.11 0.97 18.15
N ARG A 186 12.86 1.24 17.70
CA ARG A 186 12.35 2.59 17.46
C ARG A 186 12.25 3.43 18.72
N ILE A 187 11.86 2.79 19.85
CA ILE A 187 11.73 3.44 21.16
C ILE A 187 13.10 3.60 21.84
N GLY A 188 14.15 2.95 21.33
CA GLY A 188 15.51 3.06 21.86
C GLY A 188 15.83 2.10 22.98
N LEU A 189 15.05 1.03 23.18
CA LEU A 189 15.36 -0.06 24.09
C LEU A 189 16.53 -0.90 23.56
N ARG A 190 17.44 -1.25 24.44
CA ARG A 190 18.59 -2.09 24.14
C ARG A 190 18.19 -3.57 24.15
N GLU A 191 19.01 -4.38 23.51
CA GLU A 191 18.83 -5.85 23.53
C GLU A 191 18.87 -6.37 24.96
N GLY A 192 17.84 -7.15 25.35
CA GLY A 192 17.71 -7.69 26.69
C GLY A 192 16.96 -6.83 27.72
N GLU A 193 16.70 -5.55 27.44
CA GLU A 193 15.93 -4.66 28.35
C GLU A 193 14.42 -4.99 28.38
N CYS A 194 13.90 -5.61 27.33
CA CYS A 194 12.52 -6.09 27.28
C CYS A 194 12.49 -7.48 26.65
N ILE A 195 12.27 -8.49 27.47
CA ILE A 195 12.15 -9.88 27.04
C ILE A 195 10.71 -10.32 27.26
N MET A 196 10.09 -10.89 26.21
CA MET A 196 8.76 -11.46 26.30
C MET A 196 8.86 -12.98 26.38
N THR A 197 8.23 -13.58 27.40
CA THR A 197 8.10 -15.03 27.53
C THR A 197 7.08 -15.57 26.53
N ASP A 198 7.14 -16.88 26.22
CA ASP A 198 6.17 -17.50 25.31
C ASP A 198 4.75 -17.41 25.84
N ASP A 199 4.54 -17.56 27.17
CA ASP A 199 3.21 -17.41 27.78
C ASP A 199 2.66 -15.97 27.65
N ALA A 200 3.50 -14.96 27.81
CA ALA A 200 3.10 -13.57 27.61
C ALA A 200 2.79 -13.28 26.15
N LEU A 201 3.53 -13.90 25.23
CA LEU A 201 3.30 -13.80 23.80
C LEU A 201 1.94 -14.43 23.43
N ASP A 202 1.64 -15.63 23.94
CA ASP A 202 0.37 -16.30 23.71
C ASP A 202 -0.80 -15.49 24.28
N ALA A 203 -0.66 -14.93 25.48
CA ALA A 203 -1.68 -14.06 26.06
C ALA A 203 -1.96 -12.81 25.19
N VAL A 204 -0.93 -12.20 24.61
CA VAL A 204 -1.12 -11.07 23.69
C VAL A 204 -1.87 -11.52 22.43
N ILE A 205 -1.51 -12.66 21.84
CA ILE A 205 -2.18 -13.17 20.64
C ILE A 205 -3.64 -13.52 20.92
N ASP A 206 -3.94 -14.12 22.07
CA ASP A 206 -5.30 -14.46 22.48
C ASP A 206 -6.20 -13.21 22.62
N ILE A 207 -5.68 -12.12 23.20
CA ILE A 207 -6.42 -10.84 23.29
C ILE A 207 -6.81 -10.30 21.92
N PHE A 208 -5.97 -10.49 20.90
CA PHE A 208 -6.18 -9.99 19.55
C PHE A 208 -6.56 -11.10 18.55
N SER A 209 -7.07 -12.24 19.03
CA SER A 209 -7.49 -13.37 18.18
C SER A 209 -8.58 -12.97 17.18
N ASP A 210 -9.54 -12.16 17.62
CA ASP A 210 -10.71 -11.75 16.84
C ASP A 210 -10.45 -10.52 15.96
N THR A 211 -9.30 -9.85 16.08
CA THR A 211 -8.96 -8.69 15.25
C THR A 211 -8.36 -9.12 13.92
N THR A 212 -8.64 -8.36 12.86
CA THR A 212 -8.08 -8.63 11.53
C THR A 212 -6.71 -7.99 11.34
N GLY A 213 -5.80 -8.72 10.68
CA GLY A 213 -4.46 -8.22 10.39
C GLY A 213 -3.55 -8.13 11.62
N ILE A 214 -2.55 -7.26 11.54
CA ILE A 214 -1.52 -7.09 12.58
C ILE A 214 -1.43 -5.67 13.15
N ARG A 215 -2.32 -4.75 12.73
CA ARG A 215 -2.23 -3.34 13.14
C ARG A 215 -2.40 -3.17 14.66
N ASP A 216 -3.36 -3.87 15.24
CA ASP A 216 -3.61 -3.82 16.68
C ASP A 216 -2.47 -4.45 17.48
N LEU A 217 -1.85 -5.50 16.93
CA LEU A 217 -0.65 -6.11 17.51
C LEU A 217 0.56 -5.16 17.46
N GLU A 218 0.73 -4.36 16.39
CA GLU A 218 1.76 -3.32 16.35
C GLU A 218 1.53 -2.25 17.43
N GLN A 219 0.28 -1.84 17.66
CA GLN A 219 -0.07 -0.93 18.74
C GLN A 219 0.20 -1.55 20.12
N ALA A 220 -0.14 -2.83 20.31
CA ALA A 220 0.17 -3.55 21.54
C ALA A 220 1.70 -3.58 21.80
N ALA A 221 2.50 -3.82 20.76
CA ALA A 221 3.96 -3.76 20.87
C ALA A 221 4.46 -2.38 21.33
N GLU A 222 3.84 -1.28 20.84
CA GLU A 222 4.17 0.07 21.28
C GLU A 222 3.85 0.31 22.74
N HIS A 223 2.69 -0.13 23.22
CA HIS A 223 2.31 -0.02 24.63
C HIS A 223 3.23 -0.83 25.55
N ILE A 224 3.59 -2.05 25.14
CA ILE A 224 4.50 -2.90 25.90
C ILE A 224 5.89 -2.27 26.00
N ALA A 225 6.43 -1.79 24.87
CA ALA A 225 7.75 -1.18 24.82
C ALA A 225 7.79 0.16 25.60
N ALA A 226 6.77 0.99 25.50
CA ALA A 226 6.67 2.24 26.26
C ALA A 226 6.59 1.99 27.75
N ASN A 227 5.83 0.98 28.19
CA ASN A 227 5.74 0.59 29.60
C ASN A 227 7.06 0.05 30.14
N ALA A 228 7.77 -0.77 29.34
CA ALA A 228 9.08 -1.27 29.71
C ALA A 228 10.09 -0.12 29.90
N LEU A 229 10.16 0.80 28.94
CA LEU A 229 11.03 1.98 29.04
C LEU A 229 10.71 2.84 30.27
N TYR A 230 9.42 3.09 30.52
CA TYR A 230 8.99 3.84 31.72
C TYR A 230 9.46 3.20 33.00
N ARG A 231 9.32 1.87 33.15
CA ARG A 231 9.78 1.14 34.34
C ARG A 231 11.31 1.19 34.51
N ILE A 232 12.05 1.05 33.42
CA ILE A 232 13.51 1.16 33.44
C ILE A 232 13.93 2.55 33.91
N CYS A 233 13.33 3.63 33.37
CA CYS A 233 13.63 4.99 33.78
C CYS A 233 13.32 5.24 35.28
N LEU A 234 12.23 4.70 35.80
CA LEU A 234 11.90 4.82 37.25
C LEU A 234 12.91 4.12 38.15
N LEU A 235 13.41 2.95 37.73
CA LEU A 235 14.44 2.24 38.50
C LEU A 235 15.75 3.03 38.57
N TYR A 236 16.17 3.62 37.46
CA TYR A 236 17.39 4.45 37.43
C TYR A 236 17.26 5.79 38.17
N THR A 237 16.04 6.33 38.36
CA THR A 237 15.82 7.55 39.11
C THR A 237 15.64 7.31 40.62
N SER A 238 15.34 6.08 41.07
CA SER A 238 15.21 5.74 42.47
C SER A 238 16.56 5.42 43.14
N ASP A 239 17.62 5.19 42.36
CA ASP A 239 18.97 4.88 42.85
C ASP A 239 19.94 6.10 42.75
N ALA A 240 19.43 7.28 42.43
CA ALA A 240 20.17 8.56 42.38
C ALA A 240 19.73 9.51 43.51
#